data_977f7bc5a2843e0b2632aef6c27d6e33
#
_entry.id   977f7bc5a2843e0b2632aef6c27d6e33
#
_cell.length_a   1.000
_cell.length_b   1.000
_cell.length_c   1.000
_cell.angle_alpha   90.00
_cell.angle_beta   90.00
_cell.angle_gamma   90.00
#
_symmetry.space_group_name_H-M   'P 1'
#
loop_
_entity.id
_entity.type
_entity.pdbx_description
1 polymer ?
#
loop_
_entity_poly.entity_id
_entity_poly.type
_entity_poly.pdbx_seq_one_letter_code
_entity_poly.pdbx_strand_id
1 'polypeptide(L)'
;MNTYGRGPANAIRFGIDAAAAPVAVVTMADGCDDPRQIDDLARLVDRGVAVAAASRYMPGGQQVGGPMLKGFLSKTAGRSLRLLAHTGTRDATNSYKAYSTSFVRQVGIDSRDGFEIGIELTAKAKRMGLPVAEIPTIWLDRQAGMSNFRLAKWVPEYLRWYRFAFGPRLTAEQIRARGEAARRSAEHNK
;
A
#
# COMPACT_ATOMS: atom_id res chain seq x y z
N MET A 1 -9.25 1.04 21.39
CA MET A 1 -8.32 2.18 21.34
C MET A 1 -7.07 1.75 20.59
N ASN A 2 -6.53 2.54 19.65
CA ASN A 2 -5.36 2.14 18.88
C ASN A 2 -4.12 2.02 19.78
N THR A 3 -3.54 0.82 19.87
CA THR A 3 -2.38 0.51 20.71
C THR A 3 -1.04 0.72 20.00
N TYR A 4 -1.03 0.96 18.69
CA TYR A 4 0.19 1.13 17.89
C TYR A 4 0.74 2.57 17.87
N GLY A 5 0.04 3.53 18.48
CA GLY A 5 0.43 4.93 18.52
C GLY A 5 -0.18 5.78 17.40
N ARG A 6 0.32 7.01 17.26
CA ARG A 6 -0.19 8.00 16.29
C ARG A 6 0.36 7.75 14.89
N GLY A 7 -0.34 8.27 13.88
CA GLY A 7 0.06 8.26 12.48
C GLY A 7 -0.77 7.32 11.60
N PRO A 8 -0.80 7.58 10.27
CA PRO A 8 -1.64 6.82 9.34
C PRO A 8 -1.27 5.35 9.25
N ALA A 9 0.02 5.01 9.24
CA ALA A 9 0.47 3.62 9.22
C ALA A 9 -0.06 2.82 10.41
N ASN A 10 0.02 3.40 11.61
CA ASN A 10 -0.43 2.76 12.83
C ASN A 10 -1.96 2.64 12.89
N ALA A 11 -2.69 3.60 12.36
CA ALA A 11 -4.15 3.54 12.26
C ALA A 11 -4.59 2.42 11.30
N ILE A 12 -3.98 2.34 10.12
CA ILE A 12 -4.27 1.29 9.13
C ILE A 12 -3.90 -0.08 9.67
N ARG A 13 -2.73 -0.22 10.30
CA ARG A 13 -2.30 -1.47 10.95
C ARG A 13 -3.33 -1.93 11.99
N PHE A 14 -3.72 -1.04 12.90
CA PHE A 14 -4.71 -1.36 13.92
C PHE A 14 -6.04 -1.81 13.30
N GLY A 15 -6.51 -1.11 12.26
CA GLY A 15 -7.75 -1.47 11.56
C GLY A 15 -7.69 -2.85 10.90
N ILE A 16 -6.58 -3.18 10.23
CA ILE A 16 -6.40 -4.49 9.59
C ILE A 16 -6.26 -5.61 10.64
N ASP A 17 -5.53 -5.38 11.73
CA ASP A 17 -5.37 -6.38 12.79
C ASP A 17 -6.66 -6.64 13.54
N ALA A 18 -7.51 -5.62 13.72
CA ALA A 18 -8.83 -5.73 14.32
C ALA A 18 -9.90 -6.32 13.39
N ALA A 19 -9.64 -6.39 12.07
CA ALA A 19 -10.60 -6.91 11.12
C ALA A 19 -10.85 -8.40 11.33
N ALA A 20 -12.11 -8.79 11.57
CA ALA A 20 -12.51 -10.19 11.68
C ALA A 20 -12.78 -10.85 10.32
N ALA A 21 -13.12 -10.05 9.30
CA ALA A 21 -13.43 -10.52 7.95
C ALA A 21 -12.17 -10.99 7.18
N PRO A 22 -12.31 -11.86 6.18
CA PRO A 22 -11.21 -12.31 5.34
C PRO A 22 -10.63 -11.22 4.45
N VAL A 23 -11.38 -10.14 4.22
CA VAL A 23 -10.98 -8.98 3.42
C VAL A 23 -10.99 -7.71 4.26
N ALA A 24 -9.93 -6.91 4.16
CA ALA A 24 -9.87 -5.57 4.72
C ALA A 24 -9.69 -4.55 3.59
N VAL A 25 -10.59 -3.57 3.51
CA VAL A 25 -10.48 -2.47 2.55
C VAL A 25 -10.02 -1.22 3.27
N VAL A 26 -8.93 -0.63 2.78
CA VAL A 26 -8.41 0.66 3.26
C VAL A 26 -8.89 1.75 2.32
N THR A 27 -9.61 2.71 2.83
CA THR A 27 -10.05 3.92 2.13
C THR A 27 -9.82 5.14 3.01
N MET A 28 -9.68 6.31 2.38
CA MET A 28 -9.46 7.56 3.10
C MET A 28 -10.79 8.28 3.33
N ALA A 29 -11.01 8.78 4.55
CA ALA A 29 -12.21 9.54 4.91
C ALA A 29 -12.13 11.02 4.48
N ASP A 30 -11.45 11.31 3.37
CA ASP A 30 -11.24 12.67 2.85
C ASP A 30 -12.03 12.96 1.56
N GLY A 31 -12.89 12.00 1.15
CA GLY A 31 -13.73 12.12 -0.03
C GLY A 31 -13.00 11.97 -1.36
N CYS A 32 -11.71 11.61 -1.35
CA CYS A 32 -10.90 11.46 -2.56
C CYS A 32 -11.11 10.13 -3.28
N ASP A 33 -11.52 9.09 -2.55
CA ASP A 33 -11.75 7.74 -3.05
C ASP A 33 -13.22 7.52 -3.37
N ASP A 34 -13.54 6.77 -4.43
CA ASP A 34 -14.92 6.42 -4.78
C ASP A 34 -15.40 5.21 -3.94
N PRO A 35 -16.34 5.41 -2.98
CA PRO A 35 -16.77 4.33 -2.09
C PRO A 35 -17.52 3.21 -2.82
N ARG A 36 -18.06 3.46 -4.03
CA ARG A 36 -18.77 2.45 -4.84
C ARG A 36 -17.85 1.32 -5.30
N GLN A 37 -16.53 1.54 -5.28
CA GLN A 37 -15.53 0.54 -5.69
C GLN A 37 -15.09 -0.40 -4.57
N ILE A 38 -15.58 -0.21 -3.33
CA ILE A 38 -15.23 -1.06 -2.18
C ILE A 38 -15.57 -2.52 -2.47
N ASP A 39 -16.78 -2.79 -2.98
CA ASP A 39 -17.23 -4.14 -3.28
C ASP A 39 -16.42 -4.80 -4.40
N ASP A 40 -16.05 -4.03 -5.44
CA ASP A 40 -15.26 -4.55 -6.55
C ASP A 40 -13.85 -4.94 -6.11
N LEU A 41 -13.23 -4.13 -5.25
CA LEU A 41 -11.94 -4.46 -4.65
C LEU A 41 -12.03 -5.68 -3.74
N ALA A 42 -13.07 -5.78 -2.92
CA ALA A 42 -13.30 -6.92 -2.04
C ALA A 42 -13.51 -8.22 -2.83
N ARG A 43 -14.34 -8.19 -3.87
CA ARG A 43 -14.58 -9.36 -4.75
C ARG A 43 -13.31 -9.89 -5.41
N LEU A 44 -12.33 -9.04 -5.75
CA LEU A 44 -11.04 -9.50 -6.26
C LEU A 44 -10.28 -10.31 -5.21
N VAL A 45 -10.30 -9.86 -3.96
CA VAL A 45 -9.65 -10.58 -2.86
C VAL A 45 -10.37 -11.89 -2.57
N ASP A 46 -11.70 -11.93 -2.58
CA ASP A 46 -12.50 -13.16 -2.43
C ASP A 46 -12.20 -14.19 -3.54
N ARG A 47 -11.77 -13.74 -4.71
CA ARG A 47 -11.31 -14.60 -5.81
C ARG A 47 -9.85 -15.04 -5.71
N GLY A 48 -9.19 -14.78 -4.59
CA GLY A 48 -7.84 -15.25 -4.30
C GLY A 48 -6.72 -14.24 -4.57
N VAL A 49 -7.04 -12.97 -4.86
CA VAL A 49 -6.05 -11.90 -5.00
C VAL A 49 -5.57 -11.47 -3.61
N ALA A 50 -4.26 -11.41 -3.39
CA ALA A 50 -3.70 -10.99 -2.10
C ALA A 50 -3.85 -9.48 -1.86
N VAL A 51 -3.71 -8.68 -2.94
CA VAL A 51 -3.83 -7.21 -2.92
C VAL A 51 -4.61 -6.76 -4.15
N ALA A 52 -5.74 -6.10 -3.97
CA ALA A 52 -6.51 -5.43 -5.02
C ALA A 52 -6.35 -3.92 -4.89
N ALA A 53 -5.87 -3.24 -5.93
CA ALA A 53 -5.55 -1.82 -5.92
C ALA A 53 -6.52 -1.01 -6.78
N ALA A 54 -7.04 0.10 -6.23
CA ALA A 54 -7.66 1.14 -7.02
C ALA A 54 -6.57 1.98 -7.67
N SER A 55 -6.43 1.88 -9.00
CA SER A 55 -5.31 2.45 -9.76
C SER A 55 -5.72 3.69 -10.53
N ARG A 56 -5.06 4.80 -10.22
CA ARG A 56 -5.20 6.08 -10.95
C ARG A 56 -4.47 6.06 -12.30
N TYR A 57 -3.55 5.11 -12.49
CA TYR A 57 -2.58 5.12 -13.59
C TYR A 57 -2.76 3.99 -14.61
N MET A 58 -3.73 3.12 -14.43
CA MET A 58 -4.14 2.15 -15.43
C MET A 58 -5.10 2.78 -16.46
N PRO A 59 -5.35 2.16 -17.63
CA PRO A 59 -6.37 2.64 -18.56
C PRO A 59 -7.74 2.79 -17.86
N GLY A 60 -8.38 3.94 -18.03
CA GLY A 60 -9.63 4.31 -17.36
C GLY A 60 -9.45 4.94 -15.98
N GLY A 61 -8.27 4.88 -15.39
CA GLY A 61 -7.96 5.56 -14.12
C GLY A 61 -7.51 7.01 -14.35
N GLN A 62 -7.79 7.89 -13.38
CA GLN A 62 -7.42 9.30 -13.44
C GLN A 62 -7.03 9.83 -12.07
N GLN A 63 -6.09 10.78 -12.04
CA GLN A 63 -5.84 11.66 -10.91
C GLN A 63 -6.22 13.07 -11.31
N VAL A 64 -7.22 13.65 -10.68
CA VAL A 64 -7.71 15.00 -10.91
C VAL A 64 -7.25 15.90 -9.77
N GLY A 65 -6.41 16.90 -10.08
CA GLY A 65 -5.83 17.78 -9.07
C GLY A 65 -4.63 17.17 -8.32
N GLY A 66 -4.25 17.83 -7.25
CA GLY A 66 -3.09 17.47 -6.43
C GLY A 66 -1.74 17.98 -6.97
N PRO A 67 -0.67 17.91 -6.16
CA PRO A 67 0.66 18.39 -6.56
C PRO A 67 1.22 17.58 -7.74
N MET A 68 1.50 18.25 -8.86
CA MET A 68 1.97 17.61 -10.08
C MET A 68 3.24 16.77 -9.91
N LEU A 69 4.22 17.28 -9.14
CA LEU A 69 5.47 16.55 -8.89
C LEU A 69 5.22 15.22 -8.14
N LYS A 70 4.34 15.24 -7.13
CA LYS A 70 3.96 14.03 -6.39
C LYS A 70 3.25 13.03 -7.31
N GLY A 71 2.33 13.49 -8.14
CA GLY A 71 1.63 12.66 -9.12
C GLY A 71 2.59 12.05 -10.13
N PHE A 72 3.53 12.83 -10.67
CA PHE A 72 4.55 12.36 -11.61
C PHE A 72 5.45 11.28 -10.98
N LEU A 73 5.98 11.51 -9.78
CA LEU A 73 6.83 10.55 -9.07
C LEU A 73 6.07 9.25 -8.76
N SER A 74 4.85 9.36 -8.27
CA SER A 74 3.98 8.22 -7.97
C SER A 74 3.68 7.39 -9.21
N LYS A 75 3.32 8.04 -10.32
CA LYS A 75 3.02 7.41 -11.62
C LYS A 75 4.24 6.69 -12.19
N THR A 76 5.40 7.35 -12.16
CA THR A 76 6.66 6.78 -12.67
C THR A 76 7.07 5.58 -11.82
N ALA A 77 7.04 5.70 -10.49
CA ALA A 77 7.35 4.60 -9.57
C ALA A 77 6.38 3.42 -9.76
N GLY A 78 5.08 3.67 -9.86
CA GLY A 78 4.09 2.61 -10.06
C GLY A 78 4.27 1.88 -11.39
N ARG A 79 4.50 2.62 -12.49
CA ARG A 79 4.74 2.04 -13.82
C ARG A 79 6.03 1.22 -13.87
N SER A 80 7.14 1.72 -13.31
CA SER A 80 8.40 0.99 -13.26
C SER A 80 8.31 -0.27 -12.40
N LEU A 81 7.62 -0.23 -11.26
CA LEU A 81 7.33 -1.40 -10.44
C LEU A 81 6.53 -2.46 -11.20
N ARG A 82 5.50 -2.03 -11.95
CA ARG A 82 4.73 -2.98 -12.76
C ARG A 82 5.55 -3.61 -13.87
N LEU A 83 6.29 -2.79 -14.63
CA LEU A 83 7.03 -3.24 -15.81
C LEU A 83 8.29 -4.05 -15.46
N LEU A 84 9.07 -3.58 -14.49
CA LEU A 84 10.38 -4.14 -14.17
C LEU A 84 10.33 -5.13 -13.00
N ALA A 85 9.50 -4.88 -12.00
CA ALA A 85 9.33 -5.77 -10.85
C ALA A 85 8.09 -6.68 -10.95
N HIS A 86 7.23 -6.51 -11.97
CA HIS A 86 6.01 -7.30 -12.18
C HIS A 86 5.08 -7.34 -10.95
N THR A 87 4.84 -6.18 -10.34
CA THR A 87 4.03 -6.07 -9.10
C THR A 87 2.53 -6.24 -9.28
N GLY A 88 2.02 -6.35 -10.50
CA GLY A 88 0.60 -6.54 -10.78
C GLY A 88 -0.23 -5.25 -10.83
N THR A 89 0.28 -4.12 -10.32
CA THR A 89 -0.42 -2.83 -10.34
C THR A 89 0.48 -1.69 -10.83
N ARG A 90 -0.13 -0.70 -11.51
CA ARG A 90 0.51 0.57 -11.91
C ARG A 90 0.47 1.62 -10.80
N ASP A 91 -0.25 1.34 -9.71
CA ASP A 91 -0.41 2.29 -8.59
C ASP A 91 -0.14 1.63 -7.24
N ALA A 92 1.11 1.23 -7.03
CA ALA A 92 1.54 0.64 -5.77
C ALA A 92 1.45 1.62 -4.59
N THR A 93 1.47 2.94 -4.85
CA THR A 93 1.53 3.97 -3.81
C THR A 93 0.17 4.47 -3.34
N ASN A 94 -0.93 4.20 -4.07
CA ASN A 94 -2.26 4.56 -3.62
C ASN A 94 -2.63 3.74 -2.36
N SER A 95 -3.25 4.39 -1.37
CA SER A 95 -3.71 3.73 -0.14
C SER A 95 -5.04 3.00 -0.33
N TYR A 96 -5.85 3.39 -1.32
CA TYR A 96 -7.12 2.75 -1.61
C TYR A 96 -6.93 1.35 -2.19
N LYS A 97 -7.00 0.36 -1.31
CA LYS A 97 -6.73 -1.05 -1.63
C LYS A 97 -7.54 -1.98 -0.73
N ALA A 98 -7.86 -3.16 -1.27
CA ALA A 98 -8.29 -4.29 -0.48
C ALA A 98 -7.14 -5.30 -0.29
N TYR A 99 -7.12 -5.94 0.85
CA TYR A 99 -6.11 -6.90 1.25
C TYR A 99 -6.74 -8.17 1.80
N SER A 100 -6.18 -9.33 1.47
CA SER A 100 -6.44 -10.56 2.20
C SER A 100 -5.88 -10.43 3.61
N THR A 101 -6.74 -10.55 4.64
CA THR A 101 -6.30 -10.44 6.04
C THR A 101 -5.37 -11.59 6.43
N SER A 102 -5.57 -12.78 5.84
CA SER A 102 -4.68 -13.93 6.04
C SER A 102 -3.27 -13.65 5.49
N PHE A 103 -3.17 -13.07 4.28
CA PHE A 103 -1.89 -12.63 3.72
C PHE A 103 -1.19 -11.61 4.62
N VAL A 104 -1.92 -10.55 5.04
CA VAL A 104 -1.32 -9.52 5.89
C VAL A 104 -0.85 -10.09 7.22
N ARG A 105 -1.64 -10.99 7.84
CA ARG A 105 -1.24 -11.68 9.06
C ARG A 105 -0.01 -12.56 8.89
N GLN A 106 0.19 -13.16 7.71
CA GLN A 106 1.38 -13.96 7.41
C GLN A 106 2.64 -13.13 7.30
N VAL A 107 2.60 -11.97 6.64
CA VAL A 107 3.80 -11.16 6.36
C VAL A 107 4.04 -10.04 7.35
N GLY A 108 3.03 -9.64 8.11
CA GLY A 108 3.04 -8.48 8.99
C GLY A 108 3.17 -7.15 8.24
N ILE A 109 3.02 -6.04 8.98
CA ILE A 109 3.20 -4.67 8.50
C ILE A 109 4.40 -4.07 9.22
N ASP A 110 5.41 -3.60 8.48
CA ASP A 110 6.64 -3.01 9.02
C ASP A 110 6.63 -1.48 8.97
N SER A 111 5.81 -0.88 8.10
CA SER A 111 5.61 0.58 8.00
C SER A 111 5.02 1.15 9.29
N ARG A 112 5.55 2.31 9.75
CA ARG A 112 5.17 2.88 11.05
C ARG A 112 4.73 4.35 10.99
N ASP A 113 5.17 5.09 9.99
CA ASP A 113 5.05 6.55 10.01
C ASP A 113 4.03 7.11 9.02
N GLY A 114 3.96 6.56 7.81
CA GLY A 114 3.25 7.18 6.71
C GLY A 114 2.24 6.29 5.97
N PHE A 115 2.06 6.58 4.69
CA PHE A 115 1.16 5.85 3.80
C PHE A 115 1.89 4.79 2.95
N GLU A 116 3.12 4.45 3.30
CA GLU A 116 3.95 3.48 2.58
C GLU A 116 3.45 2.04 2.69
N ILE A 117 2.45 1.76 3.54
CA ILE A 117 1.82 0.43 3.67
C ILE A 117 1.34 -0.09 2.31
N GLY A 118 0.81 0.79 1.45
CA GLY A 118 0.32 0.41 0.13
C GLY A 118 1.41 -0.22 -0.74
N ILE A 119 2.57 0.40 -0.82
CA ILE A 119 3.71 -0.14 -1.58
C ILE A 119 4.36 -1.32 -0.84
N GLU A 120 4.42 -1.30 0.49
CA GLU A 120 4.94 -2.40 1.31
C GLU A 120 4.20 -3.70 1.01
N LEU A 121 2.88 -3.73 1.21
CA LEU A 121 2.09 -4.95 1.05
C LEU A 121 2.05 -5.41 -0.41
N THR A 122 2.05 -4.49 -1.37
CA THR A 122 2.18 -4.82 -2.80
C THR A 122 3.53 -5.51 -3.09
N ALA A 123 4.62 -4.98 -2.56
CA ALA A 123 5.96 -5.55 -2.73
C ALA A 123 6.10 -6.92 -2.03
N LYS A 124 5.53 -7.08 -0.84
CA LYS A 124 5.49 -8.36 -0.11
C LYS A 124 4.69 -9.42 -0.86
N ALA A 125 3.50 -9.08 -1.37
CA ALA A 125 2.69 -9.99 -2.18
C ALA A 125 3.45 -10.46 -3.43
N LYS A 126 4.09 -9.54 -4.17
CA LYS A 126 4.93 -9.86 -5.32
C LYS A 126 6.08 -10.80 -4.93
N ARG A 127 6.79 -10.51 -3.82
CA ARG A 127 7.91 -11.34 -3.37
C ARG A 127 7.49 -12.75 -2.95
N MET A 128 6.25 -12.92 -2.49
CA MET A 128 5.66 -14.25 -2.24
C MET A 128 5.15 -14.93 -3.51
N GLY A 129 5.07 -14.23 -4.63
CA GLY A 129 4.47 -14.73 -5.86
C GLY A 129 2.96 -14.81 -5.80
N LEU A 130 2.32 -14.05 -4.90
CA LEU A 130 0.86 -13.98 -4.77
C LEU A 130 0.27 -13.01 -5.80
N PRO A 131 -0.96 -13.25 -6.27
CA PRO A 131 -1.60 -12.40 -7.26
C PRO A 131 -1.94 -11.03 -6.68
N VAL A 132 -1.65 -9.99 -7.49
CA VAL A 132 -2.04 -8.60 -7.27
C VAL A 132 -2.84 -8.13 -8.48
N ALA A 133 -4.00 -7.53 -8.26
CA ALA A 133 -4.86 -7.00 -9.31
C ALA A 133 -5.11 -5.50 -9.14
N GLU A 134 -5.59 -4.85 -10.20
CA GLU A 134 -5.97 -3.43 -10.16
C GLU A 134 -7.28 -3.18 -10.89
N ILE A 135 -8.08 -2.23 -10.39
CA ILE A 135 -9.25 -1.66 -11.07
C ILE A 135 -9.01 -0.16 -11.30
N PRO A 136 -9.58 0.44 -12.36
CA PRO A 136 -9.44 1.88 -12.59
C PRO A 136 -10.21 2.67 -11.53
N THR A 137 -9.61 3.76 -11.04
CA THR A 137 -10.29 4.71 -10.16
C THR A 137 -10.04 6.13 -10.60
N ILE A 138 -11.02 7.01 -10.34
CA ILE A 138 -10.88 8.46 -10.46
C ILE A 138 -10.64 8.99 -9.06
N TRP A 139 -9.43 9.46 -8.80
CA TRP A 139 -9.08 10.11 -7.55
C TRP A 139 -9.24 11.62 -7.73
N LEU A 140 -10.07 12.22 -6.91
CA LEU A 140 -10.29 13.66 -6.87
C LEU A 140 -9.51 14.25 -5.70
N ASP A 141 -8.73 15.32 -5.95
CA ASP A 141 -8.06 15.99 -4.84
C ASP A 141 -9.10 16.59 -3.88
N ARG A 142 -8.77 16.58 -2.61
CA ARG A 142 -9.66 17.10 -1.56
C ARG A 142 -9.99 18.56 -1.81
N GLN A 143 -11.26 18.91 -1.62
CA GLN A 143 -11.75 20.28 -1.83
C GLN A 143 -11.44 21.22 -0.65
N ALA A 144 -11.12 20.66 0.53
CA ALA A 144 -10.82 21.42 1.73
C ALA A 144 -9.69 20.79 2.54
N GLY A 145 -8.96 21.62 3.29
CA GLY A 145 -7.85 21.21 4.14
C GLY A 145 -6.49 21.17 3.45
N MET A 146 -5.43 21.24 4.26
CA MET A 146 -4.05 21.17 3.77
C MET A 146 -3.52 19.73 3.83
N SER A 147 -2.73 19.35 2.82
CA SER A 147 -2.04 18.06 2.83
C SER A 147 -0.87 18.08 3.80
N ASN A 148 -0.92 17.26 4.85
CA ASN A 148 0.19 17.04 5.78
C ASN A 148 1.28 16.13 5.22
N PHE A 149 1.24 15.83 3.92
CA PHE A 149 2.18 14.94 3.28
C PHE A 149 3.54 15.63 3.07
N ARG A 150 4.52 15.30 3.92
CA ARG A 150 5.91 15.77 3.82
C ARG A 150 6.71 14.84 2.92
N LEU A 151 6.80 15.16 1.63
CA LEU A 151 7.46 14.34 0.62
C LEU A 151 8.89 13.93 1.02
N ALA A 152 9.70 14.87 1.45
CA ALA A 152 11.09 14.63 1.81
C ALA A 152 11.26 13.63 2.97
N LYS A 153 10.35 13.66 3.96
CA LYS A 153 10.39 12.74 5.11
C LYS A 153 10.06 11.30 4.70
N TRP A 154 9.21 11.11 3.67
CA TRP A 154 8.61 9.81 3.37
C TRP A 154 9.26 9.09 2.19
N VAL A 155 9.97 9.84 1.32
CA VAL A 155 10.69 9.27 0.17
C VAL A 155 11.64 8.11 0.58
N PRO A 156 12.43 8.16 1.66
CA PRO A 156 13.31 7.05 2.03
C PRO A 156 12.55 5.75 2.29
N GLU A 157 11.39 5.80 2.98
CA GLU A 157 10.57 4.63 3.28
C GLU A 157 9.92 4.06 2.01
N TYR A 158 9.44 4.92 1.11
CA TYR A 158 8.93 4.48 -0.20
C TYR A 158 10.04 3.84 -1.03
N LEU A 159 11.26 4.39 -1.05
CA LEU A 159 12.42 3.81 -1.76
C LEU A 159 12.85 2.46 -1.18
N ARG A 160 12.76 2.28 0.13
CA ARG A 160 13.00 0.98 0.78
C ARG A 160 12.09 -0.10 0.19
N TRP A 161 10.79 0.13 0.16
CA TRP A 161 9.83 -0.82 -0.38
C TRP A 161 9.89 -0.94 -1.91
N TYR A 162 10.19 0.16 -2.59
CA TYR A 162 10.46 0.15 -4.02
C TYR A 162 11.61 -0.83 -4.34
N ARG A 163 12.76 -0.70 -3.70
CA ARG A 163 13.92 -1.60 -3.89
C ARG A 163 13.59 -3.03 -3.48
N PHE A 164 12.85 -3.21 -2.39
CA PHE A 164 12.44 -4.53 -1.90
C PHE A 164 11.64 -5.31 -2.96
N ALA A 165 10.84 -4.67 -3.79
CA ALA A 165 10.03 -5.32 -4.82
C ALA A 165 10.86 -6.04 -5.90
N PHE A 166 12.12 -5.65 -6.15
CA PHE A 166 12.97 -6.21 -7.20
C PHE A 166 13.72 -7.50 -6.83
N GLY A 167 13.61 -7.98 -5.63
CA GLY A 167 14.33 -9.18 -5.22
C GLY A 167 13.68 -10.50 -5.65
N PRO A 168 14.32 -11.64 -5.36
CA PRO A 168 13.78 -12.99 -5.61
C PRO A 168 12.57 -13.29 -4.74
N ARG A 169 11.85 -14.38 -5.04
CA ARG A 169 10.74 -14.86 -4.20
C ARG A 169 11.22 -15.16 -2.78
N LEU A 170 10.35 -14.92 -1.82
CA LEU A 170 10.57 -15.17 -0.39
C LEU A 170 9.38 -15.88 0.21
N THR A 171 9.62 -16.67 1.25
CA THR A 171 8.56 -17.19 2.12
C THR A 171 8.06 -16.11 3.09
N ALA A 172 6.89 -16.31 3.67
CA ALA A 172 6.36 -15.40 4.69
C ALA A 172 7.30 -15.27 5.90
N GLU A 173 7.92 -16.37 6.32
CA GLU A 173 8.92 -16.39 7.40
C GLU A 173 10.14 -15.53 7.09
N GLN A 174 10.68 -15.66 5.87
CA GLN A 174 11.81 -14.85 5.43
C GLN A 174 11.48 -13.36 5.38
N ILE A 175 10.24 -13.01 4.97
CA ILE A 175 9.76 -11.61 4.98
C ILE A 175 9.69 -11.09 6.40
N ARG A 176 9.10 -11.85 7.34
CA ARG A 176 9.02 -11.48 8.76
C ARG A 176 10.39 -11.31 9.41
N ALA A 177 11.28 -12.27 9.20
CA ALA A 177 12.63 -12.22 9.75
C ALA A 177 13.40 -10.96 9.30
N ARG A 178 13.25 -10.56 8.03
CA ARG A 178 13.84 -9.31 7.51
C ARG A 178 13.23 -8.06 8.16
N GLY A 179 11.91 -8.05 8.38
CA GLY A 179 11.21 -6.96 9.07
C GLY A 179 11.69 -6.81 10.52
N GLU A 180 11.84 -7.92 11.24
CA GLU A 180 12.35 -7.95 12.61
C GLU A 180 13.82 -7.52 12.71
N ALA A 181 14.67 -7.97 11.78
CA ALA A 181 16.06 -7.55 11.73
C ALA A 181 16.19 -6.04 11.50
N ALA A 182 15.39 -5.49 10.56
CA ALA A 182 15.37 -4.05 10.31
C ALA A 182 14.89 -3.24 11.53
N ARG A 183 13.92 -3.76 12.29
CA ARG A 183 13.45 -3.14 13.54
C ARG A 183 14.53 -3.09 14.60
N ARG A 184 15.21 -4.20 14.85
CA ARG A 184 16.32 -4.30 15.81
C ARG A 184 17.46 -3.34 15.47
N SER A 185 17.82 -3.24 14.20
CA SER A 185 18.86 -2.30 13.76
C SER A 185 18.47 -0.83 13.96
N ALA A 186 17.18 -0.50 13.78
CA ALA A 186 16.69 0.87 13.99
C ALA A 186 16.58 1.25 15.48
N GLU A 187 16.43 0.29 16.37
CA GLU A 187 16.41 0.51 17.83
C GLU A 187 17.83 0.69 18.41
N HIS A 188 18.83 0.04 17.81
CA HIS A 188 20.23 0.15 18.25
C HIS A 188 20.91 1.47 17.82
N ASN A 189 20.34 2.18 16.82
CA ASN A 189 20.87 3.44 16.29
C ASN A 189 20.16 4.69 16.86
N LYS A 190 19.35 4.57 17.91
CA LYS A 190 18.72 5.65 18.64
C LYS A 190 19.36 5.83 20.02
#